data_73d12b50c03b929eaec283ea55000cd9
#
_entry.id   73d12b50c03b929eaec283ea55000cd9
#
_cell.length_a   1.000
_cell.length_b   1.000
_cell.length_c   1.000
_cell.angle_alpha   90.00
_cell.angle_beta   90.00
_cell.angle_gamma   90.00
#
_symmetry.space_group_name_H-M   'P 1'
#
loop_
_entity.id
_entity.type
_entity.pdbx_description
1 polymer ?
#
loop_
_entity_poly.entity_id
_entity_poly.type
_entity_poly.pdbx_seq_one_letter_code
_entity_poly.pdbx_strand_id
1 'polypeptide(L)'
;MPVQDVIPPYEQMYLLNQQLICNADQLKHAVITVGGQAVQYWISYYHAQYGDRLPDERLTTSVDCDYSARKDDIAAIAKTLNVKTWENKDGQPPSLAQFMLIDQDTHDIKRDDGRLFAVPDAPDEPNVVDIIDRPGGFDRSDFLGEKLYLHTAPFYVEATGPSMPEMNEKVRVLNPIACMRSRFSNLIALRRDAEIEIARINALKIPCYFFLIEQF
;
A
#
# COMPACT_ATOMS: atom_id res chain seq x y z
N MET A 1 -14.54 -25.57 14.48
CA MET A 1 -14.62 -24.90 13.18
C MET A 1 -13.27 -25.04 12.51
N PRO A 2 -13.16 -25.26 11.21
CA PRO A 2 -11.85 -25.21 10.55
C PRO A 2 -11.25 -23.82 10.81
N VAL A 3 -9.97 -23.75 11.11
CA VAL A 3 -9.24 -22.49 11.23
C VAL A 3 -9.35 -21.82 9.86
N GLN A 4 -9.97 -20.65 9.79
CA GLN A 4 -10.04 -19.89 8.55
C GLN A 4 -8.64 -19.35 8.28
N ASP A 5 -8.10 -19.66 7.12
CA ASP A 5 -6.77 -19.22 6.72
C ASP A 5 -6.85 -17.75 6.24
N VAL A 6 -6.23 -16.86 6.99
CA VAL A 6 -6.20 -15.44 6.70
C VAL A 6 -4.88 -15.10 6.00
N ILE A 7 -4.97 -14.40 4.88
CA ILE A 7 -3.80 -13.90 4.15
C ILE A 7 -3.06 -12.88 5.03
N PRO A 8 -1.75 -13.03 5.26
CA PRO A 8 -0.98 -12.03 6.01
C PRO A 8 -1.11 -10.62 5.40
N PRO A 9 -1.15 -9.53 6.20
CA PRO A 9 -1.40 -8.18 5.70
C PRO A 9 -0.49 -7.73 4.57
N TYR A 10 0.81 -8.05 4.64
CA TYR A 10 1.75 -7.73 3.57
C TYR A 10 1.39 -8.46 2.27
N GLU A 11 1.04 -9.73 2.35
CA GLU A 11 0.62 -10.51 1.18
C GLU A 11 -0.72 -10.02 0.62
N GLN A 12 -1.64 -9.57 1.48
CA GLN A 12 -2.88 -8.92 1.02
C GLN A 12 -2.57 -7.69 0.15
N MET A 13 -1.71 -6.79 0.62
CA MET A 13 -1.27 -5.63 -0.15
C MET A 13 -0.63 -6.03 -1.48
N TYR A 14 0.22 -7.05 -1.47
CA TYR A 14 0.89 -7.55 -2.66
C TYR A 14 -0.09 -8.07 -3.71
N LEU A 15 -1.05 -8.90 -3.30
CA LEU A 15 -2.09 -9.45 -4.17
C LEU A 15 -3.02 -8.36 -4.73
N LEU A 16 -3.37 -7.35 -3.92
CA LEU A 16 -4.17 -6.21 -4.38
C LEU A 16 -3.41 -5.40 -5.43
N ASN A 17 -2.12 -5.12 -5.21
CA ASN A 17 -1.29 -4.44 -6.21
C ASN A 17 -1.15 -5.25 -7.49
N GLN A 18 -1.03 -6.56 -7.41
CA GLN A 18 -0.99 -7.45 -8.57
C GLN A 18 -2.29 -7.34 -9.39
N GLN A 19 -3.45 -7.33 -8.74
CA GLN A 19 -4.74 -7.12 -9.41
C GLN A 19 -4.82 -5.75 -10.10
N LEU A 20 -4.30 -4.70 -9.44
CA LEU A 20 -4.23 -3.35 -10.02
C LEU A 20 -3.29 -3.30 -11.23
N ILE A 21 -2.14 -3.96 -11.19
CA ILE A 21 -1.19 -4.04 -12.30
C ILE A 21 -1.81 -4.73 -13.51
N CYS A 22 -2.46 -5.88 -13.29
CA CYS A 22 -3.13 -6.63 -14.37
C CYS A 22 -4.25 -5.84 -15.07
N ASN A 23 -4.80 -4.81 -14.42
CA ASN A 23 -5.91 -4.00 -14.92
C ASN A 23 -5.57 -2.50 -15.00
N ALA A 24 -4.30 -2.16 -15.07
CA ALA A 24 -3.84 -0.77 -14.99
C ALA A 24 -4.27 0.11 -16.19
N ASP A 25 -4.69 -0.51 -17.29
CA ASP A 25 -5.32 0.16 -18.43
C ASP A 25 -6.63 0.86 -18.05
N GLN A 26 -7.34 0.36 -17.05
CA GLN A 26 -8.59 0.95 -16.53
C GLN A 26 -8.35 2.18 -15.65
N LEU A 27 -7.15 2.38 -15.15
CA LEU A 27 -6.77 3.52 -14.33
C LEU A 27 -6.42 4.72 -15.23
N LYS A 28 -6.88 5.91 -14.86
CA LYS A 28 -6.50 7.16 -15.55
C LYS A 28 -5.17 7.70 -15.03
N HIS A 29 -4.94 7.59 -13.72
CA HIS A 29 -3.77 8.13 -13.02
C HIS A 29 -3.05 7.03 -12.23
N ALA A 30 -1.91 7.39 -11.68
CA ALA A 30 -1.17 6.49 -10.82
C ALA A 30 -1.91 6.23 -9.49
N VAL A 31 -1.90 4.97 -9.08
CA VAL A 31 -2.29 4.51 -7.74
C VAL A 31 -1.02 4.18 -6.98
N ILE A 32 -0.85 4.78 -5.81
CA ILE A 32 0.41 4.76 -5.07
C ILE A 32 0.18 4.07 -3.73
N THR A 33 0.84 2.95 -3.49
CA THR A 33 0.90 2.33 -2.15
C THR A 33 1.61 3.28 -1.19
N VAL A 34 0.97 3.59 -0.09
CA VAL A 34 1.48 4.54 0.93
C VAL A 34 1.39 3.91 2.32
N GLY A 35 1.44 4.70 3.36
CA GLY A 35 1.20 4.21 4.72
C GLY A 35 2.29 3.28 5.26
N GLY A 36 1.90 2.41 6.15
CA GLY A 36 2.76 1.40 6.77
C GLY A 36 3.18 0.30 5.79
N GLN A 37 2.31 -0.04 4.86
CA GLN A 37 2.57 -1.04 3.83
C GLN A 37 3.69 -0.64 2.88
N ALA A 38 3.81 0.66 2.52
CA ALA A 38 4.93 1.14 1.72
C ALA A 38 6.26 1.02 2.46
N VAL A 39 6.27 1.25 3.79
CA VAL A 39 7.47 1.04 4.63
C VAL A 39 7.86 -0.44 4.61
N GLN A 40 6.91 -1.32 4.86
CA GLN A 40 7.13 -2.76 4.89
C GLN A 40 7.61 -3.29 3.53
N TYR A 41 7.05 -2.79 2.43
CA TYR A 41 7.49 -3.13 1.07
C TYR A 41 9.00 -2.90 0.89
N TRP A 42 9.52 -1.73 1.30
CA TRP A 42 10.93 -1.42 1.14
C TRP A 42 11.84 -2.20 2.07
N ILE A 43 11.37 -2.55 3.27
CA ILE A 43 12.11 -3.41 4.18
C ILE A 43 12.23 -4.80 3.56
N SER A 44 11.12 -5.39 3.09
CA SER A 44 11.13 -6.70 2.44
C SER A 44 11.95 -6.70 1.15
N TYR A 45 11.83 -5.66 0.32
CA TYR A 45 12.59 -5.52 -0.92
C TYR A 45 14.12 -5.55 -0.67
N TYR A 46 14.59 -4.75 0.29
CA TYR A 46 16.01 -4.72 0.62
C TYR A 46 16.46 -5.91 1.49
N HIS A 47 15.57 -6.49 2.28
CA HIS A 47 15.88 -7.71 3.03
C HIS A 47 16.24 -8.88 2.11
N ALA A 48 15.54 -9.03 1.01
CA ALA A 48 15.85 -10.04 0.01
C ALA A 48 17.27 -9.87 -0.59
N GLN A 49 17.78 -8.62 -0.64
CA GLN A 49 19.10 -8.31 -1.22
C GLN A 49 20.24 -8.27 -0.19
N TYR A 50 19.97 -7.77 1.02
CA TYR A 50 20.99 -7.42 2.01
C TYR A 50 20.83 -8.14 3.36
N GLY A 51 19.79 -8.96 3.51
CA GLY A 51 19.60 -9.88 4.64
C GLY A 51 19.58 -9.18 6.01
N ASP A 52 20.35 -9.73 6.94
CA ASP A 52 20.35 -9.36 8.38
C ASP A 52 20.74 -7.89 8.70
N ARG A 53 21.06 -7.10 7.70
CA ARG A 53 21.34 -5.65 7.89
C ARG A 53 20.08 -4.82 8.13
N LEU A 54 18.92 -5.39 7.86
CA LEU A 54 17.62 -4.72 8.01
C LEU A 54 16.94 -5.13 9.32
N PRO A 55 16.08 -4.25 9.87
CA PRO A 55 15.27 -4.60 11.02
C PRO A 55 14.28 -5.72 10.67
N ASP A 56 13.81 -6.43 11.69
CA ASP A 56 12.77 -7.45 11.54
C ASP A 56 11.50 -6.83 10.95
N GLU A 57 11.00 -7.40 9.86
CA GLU A 57 9.81 -6.94 9.13
C GLU A 57 8.58 -6.85 10.03
N ARG A 58 8.49 -7.72 11.05
CA ARG A 58 7.37 -7.76 12.01
C ARG A 58 7.23 -6.49 12.83
N LEU A 59 8.31 -5.71 13.00
CA LEU A 59 8.30 -4.46 13.76
C LEU A 59 7.56 -3.31 13.05
N THR A 60 7.27 -3.46 11.77
CA THR A 60 6.68 -2.39 10.94
C THR A 60 5.33 -2.78 10.31
N THR A 61 4.79 -3.93 10.69
CA THR A 61 3.55 -4.47 10.15
C THR A 61 2.41 -3.45 10.24
N SER A 62 1.75 -3.21 9.12
CA SER A 62 0.50 -2.46 9.02
C SER A 62 -0.60 -3.42 8.59
N VAL A 63 -1.73 -3.41 9.28
CA VAL A 63 -2.87 -4.27 8.92
C VAL A 63 -3.59 -3.71 7.72
N ASP A 64 -3.87 -2.40 7.75
CA ASP A 64 -4.62 -1.73 6.70
C ASP A 64 -3.74 -1.43 5.49
N CYS A 65 -4.35 -1.46 4.31
CA CYS A 65 -3.72 -1.10 3.05
C CYS A 65 -4.12 0.34 2.69
N ASP A 66 -3.14 1.22 2.53
CA ASP A 66 -3.36 2.62 2.18
C ASP A 66 -2.92 2.90 0.74
N TYR A 67 -3.80 3.48 -0.08
CA TYR A 67 -3.45 4.00 -1.40
C TYR A 67 -3.66 5.51 -1.47
N SER A 68 -2.73 6.21 -2.10
CA SER A 68 -2.97 7.56 -2.60
C SER A 68 -3.41 7.47 -4.06
N ALA A 69 -4.60 8.00 -4.35
CA ALA A 69 -5.17 7.96 -5.69
C ALA A 69 -5.99 9.22 -6.01
N ARG A 70 -6.41 9.35 -7.26
CA ARG A 70 -7.33 10.40 -7.68
C ARG A 70 -8.77 9.98 -7.48
N LYS A 71 -9.62 10.96 -7.15
CA LYS A 71 -11.08 10.75 -7.02
C LYS A 71 -11.67 10.08 -8.25
N ASP A 72 -11.17 10.44 -9.44
CA ASP A 72 -11.66 9.93 -10.73
C ASP A 72 -11.30 8.44 -10.98
N ASP A 73 -10.39 7.88 -10.19
CA ASP A 73 -9.98 6.47 -10.29
C ASP A 73 -10.64 5.58 -9.23
N ILE A 74 -11.35 6.13 -8.23
CA ILE A 74 -11.96 5.36 -7.14
C ILE A 74 -12.85 4.23 -7.68
N ALA A 75 -13.74 4.55 -8.62
CA ALA A 75 -14.66 3.57 -9.19
C ALA A 75 -13.91 2.48 -10.00
N ALA A 76 -12.84 2.86 -10.71
CA ALA A 76 -12.01 1.91 -11.46
C ALA A 76 -11.24 0.98 -10.51
N ILE A 77 -10.67 1.52 -9.43
CA ILE A 77 -9.97 0.73 -8.41
C ILE A 77 -10.93 -0.27 -7.77
N ALA A 78 -12.11 0.20 -7.30
CA ALA A 78 -13.10 -0.66 -6.67
C ALA A 78 -13.56 -1.79 -7.60
N LYS A 79 -13.80 -1.47 -8.88
CA LYS A 79 -14.16 -2.46 -9.90
C LYS A 79 -13.05 -3.47 -10.14
N THR A 80 -11.80 -3.01 -10.26
CA THR A 80 -10.62 -3.86 -10.45
C THR A 80 -10.45 -4.84 -9.28
N LEU A 81 -10.62 -4.35 -8.07
CA LEU A 81 -10.49 -5.16 -6.86
C LEU A 81 -11.75 -6.00 -6.57
N ASN A 82 -12.84 -5.81 -7.32
CA ASN A 82 -14.15 -6.42 -7.09
C ASN A 82 -14.64 -6.24 -5.65
N VAL A 83 -14.59 -5.00 -5.16
CA VAL A 83 -14.92 -4.67 -3.78
C VAL A 83 -15.97 -3.57 -3.67
N LYS A 84 -16.70 -3.57 -2.56
CA LYS A 84 -17.68 -2.55 -2.25
C LYS A 84 -17.00 -1.27 -1.76
N THR A 85 -17.40 -0.14 -2.33
CA THR A 85 -16.86 1.18 -2.01
C THR A 85 -17.74 1.91 -1.01
N TRP A 86 -17.10 2.52 -0.02
CA TRP A 86 -17.69 3.56 0.78
C TRP A 86 -16.97 4.88 0.48
N GLU A 87 -17.59 5.74 -0.31
CA GLU A 87 -17.05 7.07 -0.56
C GLU A 87 -17.31 8.00 0.61
N ASN A 88 -16.29 8.77 1.02
CA ASN A 88 -16.45 9.82 2.01
C ASN A 88 -17.17 11.01 1.35
N LYS A 89 -18.48 11.12 1.62
CA LYS A 89 -19.33 12.18 1.05
C LYS A 89 -18.98 13.57 1.57
N ASP A 90 -18.41 13.64 2.76
CA ASP A 90 -18.04 14.91 3.38
C ASP A 90 -16.77 15.51 2.79
N GLY A 91 -16.08 14.74 1.94
CA GLY A 91 -14.99 15.20 1.08
C GLY A 91 -13.84 15.88 1.81
N GLN A 92 -13.67 15.63 3.10
CA GLN A 92 -12.57 16.19 3.88
C GLN A 92 -11.28 15.40 3.60
N PRO A 93 -10.29 16.04 2.96
CA PRO A 93 -8.98 15.43 2.81
C PRO A 93 -8.38 15.05 4.17
N PRO A 94 -7.53 14.01 4.24
CA PRO A 94 -7.00 13.27 3.10
C PRO A 94 -7.83 12.08 2.64
N SER A 95 -8.80 11.57 3.41
CA SER A 95 -9.59 10.37 3.06
C SER A 95 -10.61 10.67 1.97
N LEU A 96 -10.55 9.94 0.87
CA LEU A 96 -11.47 10.02 -0.26
C LEU A 96 -12.51 8.90 -0.24
N ALA A 97 -12.07 7.67 0.05
CA ALA A 97 -12.91 6.49 0.08
C ALA A 97 -12.29 5.41 0.96
N GLN A 98 -13.12 4.46 1.37
CA GLN A 98 -12.70 3.24 2.03
C GLN A 98 -13.34 2.05 1.32
N PHE A 99 -12.57 1.01 1.06
CA PHE A 99 -13.05 -0.24 0.51
C PHE A 99 -12.99 -1.30 1.60
N MET A 100 -14.12 -1.89 1.92
CA MET A 100 -14.15 -3.14 2.67
C MET A 100 -13.81 -4.27 1.69
N LEU A 101 -12.91 -5.15 2.06
CA LEU A 101 -12.53 -6.29 1.22
C LEU A 101 -13.63 -7.36 1.26
N ILE A 102 -14.80 -6.95 0.81
CA ILE A 102 -16.00 -7.78 0.58
C ILE A 102 -16.20 -7.86 -0.93
N ASP A 103 -16.27 -9.06 -1.45
CA ASP A 103 -16.52 -9.35 -2.86
C ASP A 103 -17.91 -8.87 -3.26
N GLN A 104 -18.01 -8.12 -4.38
CA GLN A 104 -19.27 -7.51 -4.82
C GLN A 104 -20.31 -8.53 -5.28
N ASP A 105 -19.87 -9.67 -5.78
CA ASP A 105 -20.75 -10.68 -6.38
C ASP A 105 -21.30 -11.64 -5.32
N THR A 106 -20.41 -12.09 -4.40
CA THR A 106 -20.80 -13.07 -3.37
C THR A 106 -21.29 -12.42 -2.08
N HIS A 107 -20.92 -11.16 -1.83
CA HIS A 107 -21.16 -10.43 -0.56
C HIS A 107 -20.46 -11.03 0.67
N ASP A 108 -19.51 -11.93 0.45
CA ASP A 108 -18.65 -12.51 1.47
C ASP A 108 -17.30 -11.79 1.54
N ILE A 109 -16.52 -12.08 2.59
CA ILE A 109 -15.13 -11.61 2.67
C ILE A 109 -14.38 -12.10 1.43
N LYS A 110 -13.71 -11.17 0.74
CA LYS A 110 -12.90 -11.46 -0.46
C LYS A 110 -11.90 -12.57 -0.18
N ARG A 111 -11.67 -13.43 -1.19
CA ARG A 111 -10.77 -14.57 -1.10
C ARG A 111 -9.76 -14.59 -2.25
N ASP A 112 -8.60 -15.17 -1.97
CA ASP A 112 -7.62 -15.59 -2.95
C ASP A 112 -7.17 -17.01 -2.63
N ASP A 113 -7.33 -17.93 -3.56
CA ASP A 113 -7.05 -19.36 -3.39
C ASP A 113 -7.64 -19.95 -2.08
N GLY A 114 -8.86 -19.54 -1.74
CA GLY A 114 -9.60 -19.98 -0.55
C GLY A 114 -9.23 -19.23 0.75
N ARG A 115 -8.12 -18.49 0.79
CA ARG A 115 -7.69 -17.68 1.93
C ARG A 115 -8.41 -16.34 1.96
N LEU A 116 -8.59 -15.78 3.15
CA LEU A 116 -9.39 -14.58 3.41
C LEU A 116 -8.56 -13.29 3.40
N PHE A 117 -9.09 -12.26 2.76
CA PHE A 117 -8.67 -10.86 2.97
C PHE A 117 -9.34 -10.29 4.23
N ALA A 118 -8.95 -10.79 5.37
CA ALA A 118 -9.51 -10.44 6.66
C ALA A 118 -8.47 -9.84 7.60
N VAL A 119 -8.93 -9.29 8.71
CA VAL A 119 -8.04 -8.84 9.79
C VAL A 119 -7.43 -10.08 10.46
N PRO A 120 -6.09 -10.14 10.68
CA PRO A 120 -5.40 -11.35 11.16
C PRO A 120 -5.97 -11.92 12.46
N ASP A 121 -6.29 -11.07 13.42
CA ASP A 121 -6.80 -11.45 14.72
C ASP A 121 -8.35 -11.52 14.79
N ALA A 122 -9.03 -11.20 13.66
CA ALA A 122 -10.48 -11.21 13.54
C ALA A 122 -10.90 -11.73 12.16
N PRO A 123 -10.81 -13.04 11.91
CA PRO A 123 -11.05 -13.64 10.58
C PRO A 123 -12.48 -13.45 10.05
N ASP A 124 -13.43 -13.09 10.91
CA ASP A 124 -14.80 -12.77 10.53
C ASP A 124 -14.97 -11.27 10.13
N GLU A 125 -13.92 -10.45 10.28
CA GLU A 125 -13.90 -9.05 9.89
C GLU A 125 -13.11 -8.86 8.59
N PRO A 126 -13.72 -8.31 7.52
CA PRO A 126 -13.01 -8.01 6.28
C PRO A 126 -11.95 -6.96 6.56
N ASN A 127 -10.77 -7.10 5.96
CA ASN A 127 -9.77 -6.05 5.99
C ASN A 127 -10.24 -4.86 5.14
N VAL A 128 -9.60 -3.71 5.32
CA VAL A 128 -9.96 -2.46 4.65
C VAL A 128 -8.80 -1.90 3.83
N VAL A 129 -9.17 -1.18 2.79
CA VAL A 129 -8.27 -0.38 1.96
C VAL A 129 -8.71 1.07 2.05
N ASP A 130 -7.84 1.93 2.55
CA ASP A 130 -8.09 3.37 2.59
C ASP A 130 -7.54 4.05 1.33
N ILE A 131 -8.39 4.84 0.67
CA ILE A 131 -7.99 5.69 -0.43
C ILE A 131 -7.87 7.12 0.07
N ILE A 132 -6.66 7.65 0.05
CA ILE A 132 -6.37 9.01 0.47
C ILE A 132 -5.95 9.89 -0.70
N ASP A 133 -6.22 11.19 -0.59
CA ASP A 133 -5.82 12.18 -1.60
C ASP A 133 -4.30 12.32 -1.71
N ARG A 134 -3.63 12.30 -0.56
CA ARG A 134 -2.18 12.42 -0.45
C ARG A 134 -1.68 11.94 0.92
N PRO A 135 -0.48 11.39 1.01
CA PRO A 135 0.13 11.05 2.30
C PRO A 135 0.54 12.31 3.07
N GLY A 136 0.69 12.17 4.38
CA GLY A 136 1.15 13.27 5.24
C GLY A 136 2.47 13.87 4.76
N GLY A 137 2.61 15.18 4.88
CA GLY A 137 3.82 15.91 4.47
C GLY A 137 3.94 16.22 2.98
N PHE A 138 2.92 15.91 2.19
CA PHE A 138 2.90 16.17 0.75
C PHE A 138 1.71 17.03 0.35
N ASP A 139 1.88 17.75 -0.76
CA ASP A 139 0.81 18.40 -1.47
C ASP A 139 0.36 17.54 -2.67
N ARG A 140 -0.88 17.77 -3.13
CA ARG A 140 -1.41 17.05 -4.31
C ARG A 140 -0.52 17.25 -5.54
N SER A 141 0.08 18.41 -5.69
CA SER A 141 0.99 18.74 -6.79
C SER A 141 2.28 17.92 -6.81
N ASP A 142 2.68 17.34 -5.66
CA ASP A 142 3.87 16.51 -5.56
C ASP A 142 3.70 15.18 -6.30
N PHE A 143 2.45 14.78 -6.59
CA PHE A 143 2.13 13.56 -7.34
C PHE A 143 1.63 13.83 -8.76
N LEU A 144 2.07 14.95 -9.36
CA LEU A 144 1.75 15.36 -10.72
C LEU A 144 2.98 15.44 -11.61
N GLY A 145 2.83 15.00 -12.88
CA GLY A 145 3.89 15.09 -13.87
C GLY A 145 5.19 14.45 -13.38
N GLU A 146 6.30 15.11 -13.62
CA GLU A 146 7.63 14.61 -13.26
C GLU A 146 7.86 14.47 -11.77
N LYS A 147 7.17 15.26 -10.93
CA LYS A 147 7.30 15.18 -9.48
C LYS A 147 6.83 13.83 -8.93
N LEU A 148 5.88 13.18 -9.59
CA LEU A 148 5.47 11.82 -9.23
C LEU A 148 6.68 10.89 -9.13
N TYR A 149 7.58 10.94 -10.10
CA TYR A 149 8.77 10.08 -10.16
C TYR A 149 9.83 10.41 -9.13
N LEU A 150 9.86 11.65 -8.62
CA LEU A 150 10.74 12.04 -7.51
C LEU A 150 10.34 11.39 -6.17
N HIS A 151 9.06 11.10 -6.01
CA HIS A 151 8.52 10.63 -4.74
C HIS A 151 8.08 9.18 -4.73
N THR A 152 8.06 8.54 -5.91
CA THR A 152 7.57 7.17 -6.04
C THR A 152 8.49 6.33 -6.89
N ALA A 153 8.42 5.01 -6.69
CA ALA A 153 9.00 4.00 -7.57
C ALA A 153 7.88 3.11 -8.12
N PRO A 154 8.07 2.43 -9.25
CA PRO A 154 7.17 1.38 -9.70
C PRO A 154 7.02 0.32 -8.61
N PHE A 155 5.84 -0.28 -8.50
CA PHE A 155 5.66 -1.43 -7.64
C PHE A 155 6.12 -2.69 -8.38
N TYR A 156 7.09 -3.40 -7.81
CA TYR A 156 7.59 -4.64 -8.39
C TYR A 156 6.84 -5.83 -7.81
N VAL A 157 6.31 -6.67 -8.69
CA VAL A 157 5.74 -7.96 -8.31
C VAL A 157 6.76 -9.04 -8.67
N GLU A 158 7.17 -9.84 -7.69
CA GLU A 158 8.07 -10.96 -7.96
C GLU A 158 7.41 -11.99 -8.90
N ALA A 159 8.23 -12.58 -9.76
CA ALA A 159 7.79 -13.61 -10.69
C ALA A 159 7.37 -14.89 -9.96
N THR A 160 6.10 -15.13 -9.83
CA THR A 160 5.55 -16.40 -9.37
C THR A 160 4.97 -17.20 -10.55
N GLY A 161 5.82 -17.58 -11.53
CA GLY A 161 5.37 -18.44 -12.63
C GLY A 161 5.63 -17.90 -14.03
N PRO A 162 5.24 -18.64 -15.09
CA PRO A 162 5.58 -18.33 -16.48
C PRO A 162 4.82 -17.13 -17.10
N SER A 163 3.83 -16.57 -16.41
CA SER A 163 3.08 -15.41 -16.87
C SER A 163 3.11 -14.31 -15.82
N MET A 164 4.17 -13.51 -15.86
CA MET A 164 4.24 -12.32 -15.04
C MET A 164 3.37 -11.21 -15.60
N PRO A 165 2.60 -10.51 -14.74
CA PRO A 165 2.16 -9.18 -15.11
C PRO A 165 3.41 -8.29 -15.28
N GLU A 166 3.52 -7.64 -16.43
CA GLU A 166 4.54 -6.64 -16.65
C GLU A 166 4.38 -5.52 -15.60
N MET A 167 5.52 -4.99 -15.12
CA MET A 167 5.54 -3.80 -14.27
C MET A 167 4.76 -2.68 -14.96
N ASN A 168 3.79 -2.09 -14.27
CA ASN A 168 3.00 -0.99 -14.82
C ASN A 168 3.35 0.33 -14.16
N GLU A 169 3.59 1.36 -14.97
CA GLU A 169 3.94 2.69 -14.52
C GLU A 169 2.84 3.38 -13.67
N LYS A 170 1.61 2.89 -13.74
CA LYS A 170 0.48 3.45 -12.97
C LYS A 170 0.33 2.85 -11.58
N VAL A 171 0.90 1.69 -11.28
CA VAL A 171 0.87 1.11 -9.93
C VAL A 171 2.24 1.31 -9.29
N ARG A 172 2.28 2.16 -8.30
CA ARG A 172 3.52 2.68 -7.72
C ARG A 172 3.54 2.52 -6.19
N VAL A 173 4.67 2.76 -5.61
CA VAL A 173 4.86 2.82 -4.15
C VAL A 173 5.63 4.09 -3.80
N LEU A 174 5.35 4.73 -2.66
CA LEU A 174 6.21 5.80 -2.14
C LEU A 174 7.64 5.29 -2.03
N ASN A 175 8.63 6.02 -2.58
CA ASN A 175 10.01 5.63 -2.40
C ASN A 175 10.46 5.76 -0.92
N PRO A 176 11.58 5.16 -0.49
CA PRO A 176 12.00 5.17 0.92
C PRO A 176 12.12 6.58 1.52
N ILE A 177 12.62 7.54 0.75
CA ILE A 177 12.79 8.94 1.20
C ILE A 177 11.42 9.60 1.42
N ALA A 178 10.48 9.38 0.49
CA ALA A 178 9.12 9.88 0.61
C ALA A 178 8.36 9.19 1.75
N CYS A 179 8.58 7.90 1.98
CA CYS A 179 8.06 7.20 3.17
C CYS A 179 8.56 7.85 4.45
N MET A 180 9.84 8.12 4.56
CA MET A 180 10.44 8.78 5.72
C MET A 180 9.83 10.16 5.95
N ARG A 181 9.72 11.00 4.91
CA ARG A 181 9.05 12.31 4.97
C ARG A 181 7.62 12.18 5.51
N SER A 182 6.86 11.22 5.00
CA SER A 182 5.49 10.98 5.44
C SER A 182 5.41 10.58 6.92
N ARG A 183 6.30 9.70 7.39
CA ARG A 183 6.34 9.28 8.80
C ARG A 183 6.68 10.44 9.74
N PHE A 184 7.65 11.28 9.38
CA PHE A 184 7.95 12.49 10.14
C PHE A 184 6.76 13.45 10.21
N SER A 185 6.05 13.63 9.10
CA SER A 185 4.84 14.46 9.09
C SER A 185 3.75 13.89 9.99
N ASN A 186 3.55 12.56 9.98
CA ASN A 186 2.58 11.92 10.86
C ASN A 186 2.91 12.10 12.34
N LEU A 187 4.18 11.95 12.71
CA LEU A 187 4.66 12.14 14.07
C LEU A 187 4.43 13.57 14.57
N ILE A 188 4.72 14.57 13.74
CA ILE A 188 4.71 15.98 14.15
C ILE A 188 3.31 16.59 14.01
N ALA A 189 2.66 16.39 12.86
CA ALA A 189 1.43 17.08 12.51
C ALA A 189 0.15 16.33 12.94
N LEU A 190 0.14 14.99 12.84
CA LEU A 190 -1.03 14.18 13.13
C LEU A 190 -1.05 13.63 14.56
N ARG A 191 0.03 13.80 15.32
CA ARG A 191 0.16 13.30 16.71
C ARG A 191 -0.20 11.82 16.83
N ARG A 192 0.15 11.02 15.81
CA ARG A 192 -0.04 9.56 15.83
C ARG A 192 0.88 8.96 16.89
N ASP A 193 0.67 7.68 17.18
CA ASP A 193 1.48 6.92 18.14
C ASP A 193 2.97 7.10 17.84
N ALA A 194 3.67 7.78 18.75
CA ALA A 194 5.06 8.16 18.57
C ALA A 194 5.98 6.94 18.51
N GLU A 195 5.69 5.88 19.27
CA GLU A 195 6.52 4.67 19.30
C GLU A 195 6.49 3.96 17.96
N ILE A 196 5.29 3.79 17.37
CA ILE A 196 5.11 3.15 16.07
C ILE A 196 5.77 3.98 14.96
N GLU A 197 5.54 5.30 14.94
CA GLU A 197 6.11 6.16 13.89
C GLU A 197 7.65 6.24 14.00
N ILE A 198 8.20 6.30 15.21
CA ILE A 198 9.65 6.28 15.45
C ILE A 198 10.25 4.93 15.02
N ALA A 199 9.59 3.82 15.32
CA ALA A 199 10.03 2.49 14.88
C ALA A 199 10.10 2.41 13.35
N ARG A 200 9.06 2.90 12.64
CA ARG A 200 9.02 2.96 11.18
C ARG A 200 10.09 3.87 10.58
N ILE A 201 10.33 5.04 11.19
CA ILE A 201 11.41 5.96 10.78
C ILE A 201 12.77 5.28 10.92
N ASN A 202 13.00 4.60 12.05
CA ASN A 202 14.25 3.88 12.28
C ASN A 202 14.45 2.74 11.29
N ALA A 203 13.39 2.00 10.98
CA ALA A 203 13.41 0.91 10.01
C ALA A 203 13.73 1.40 8.59
N LEU A 204 13.31 2.60 8.22
CA LEU A 204 13.55 3.20 6.90
C LEU A 204 14.99 3.70 6.68
N LYS A 205 15.81 3.84 7.71
CA LYS A 205 17.18 4.39 7.56
C LYS A 205 18.02 3.60 6.55
N ILE A 206 17.99 2.28 6.66
CA ILE A 206 18.75 1.40 5.78
C ILE A 206 18.15 1.34 4.37
N PRO A 207 16.83 1.15 4.18
CA PRO A 207 16.20 1.31 2.87
C PRO A 207 16.51 2.64 2.18
N CYS A 208 16.48 3.77 2.91
CA CYS A 208 16.85 5.07 2.36
C CYS A 208 18.30 5.10 1.88
N TYR A 209 19.21 4.54 2.65
CA TYR A 209 20.63 4.46 2.28
C TYR A 209 20.83 3.67 0.98
N PHE A 210 20.30 2.46 0.89
CA PHE A 210 20.44 1.64 -0.32
C PHE A 210 19.74 2.26 -1.52
N PHE A 211 18.53 2.79 -1.33
CA PHE A 211 17.82 3.49 -2.40
C PHE A 211 18.64 4.65 -2.98
N LEU A 212 19.29 5.44 -2.14
CA LEU A 212 20.14 6.53 -2.62
C LEU A 212 21.37 6.01 -3.40
N ILE A 213 21.99 4.92 -2.95
CA ILE A 213 23.12 4.32 -3.69
C ILE A 213 22.69 3.82 -5.08
N GLU A 214 21.51 3.27 -5.20
CA GLU A 214 20.99 2.77 -6.48
C GLU A 214 20.65 3.88 -7.48
N GLN A 215 20.47 5.12 -7.02
CA GLN A 215 20.19 6.28 -7.89
C GLN A 215 21.47 6.95 -8.43
N PHE A 216 22.64 6.65 -7.89
CA PHE A 216 23.93 7.22 -8.26
C PHE A 216 24.93 6.17 -8.76
#